data_9f95908fc671711b3e07d35f05794790
#
_entry.id   9f95908fc671711b3e07d35f05794790
#
_cell.length_a   1.000
_cell.length_b   1.000
_cell.length_c   1.000
_cell.angle_alpha   90.00
_cell.angle_beta   90.00
_cell.angle_gamma   90.00
#
_symmetry.space_group_name_H-M   'P 1'
#
loop_
_entity.id
_entity.type
_entity.pdbx_description
1 polymer ?
#
loop_
_entity_poly.entity_id
_entity_poly.type
_entity_poly.pdbx_seq_one_letter_code
_entity_poly.pdbx_strand_id
1 'polypeptide(L)'
;VYMIQFLKSGTTGEVYTIKKHLTGMEIMQFSVDAVNEKQQKLEQFRDKGSKFTFNPDEMEKEAAVLGFQHAKKIINSKDYDLVILDEINTVLDKSLIPIKDVLDLIESHDNVELFFTGRDAPQEIIDKADYVSIIKAVKHPWQKGIKARKGIEY
;
A
#
# COMPACT_ATOMS: atom_id res chain seq x y z
N VAL A 1 -0.06 0.77 16.22
CA VAL A 1 -0.59 0.93 14.86
C VAL A 1 0.47 0.58 13.84
N TYR A 2 0.13 -0.18 12.82
CA TYR A 2 1.01 -0.45 11.69
C TYR A 2 0.36 0.01 10.38
N MET A 3 1.09 0.77 9.55
CA MET A 3 0.61 1.24 8.24
C MET A 3 1.42 0.62 7.11
N ILE A 4 0.73 0.04 6.14
CA ILE A 4 1.31 -0.47 4.91
C ILE A 4 0.80 0.39 3.77
N GLN A 5 1.72 1.09 3.10
CA GLN A 5 1.39 1.90 1.93
C GLN A 5 1.73 1.14 0.65
N PHE A 6 0.71 0.88 -0.14
CA PHE A 6 0.85 0.31 -1.48
C PHE A 6 1.05 1.43 -2.52
N LEU A 7 1.73 1.12 -3.61
CA LEU A 7 1.87 1.98 -4.80
C LEU A 7 2.51 3.36 -4.54
N LYS A 8 2.99 3.61 -3.34
CA LYS A 8 3.63 4.86 -2.97
C LYS A 8 5.10 4.66 -2.67
N SER A 9 5.92 5.60 -3.10
CA SER A 9 7.36 5.65 -2.82
C SER A 9 7.79 7.02 -2.31
N GLY A 10 8.97 7.05 -1.72
CA GLY A 10 9.60 8.30 -1.30
C GLY A 10 9.20 8.77 0.09
N THR A 11 9.81 9.88 0.50
CA THR A 11 9.57 10.50 1.80
C THR A 11 8.49 11.54 1.66
N THR A 12 7.25 11.14 1.88
CA THR A 12 6.09 12.05 1.98
C THR A 12 5.98 12.62 3.40
N GLY A 13 5.15 13.64 3.59
CA GLY A 13 4.98 14.30 4.89
C GLY A 13 4.53 13.35 5.99
N GLU A 14 3.60 12.43 5.68
CA GLU A 14 3.13 11.41 6.62
C GLU A 14 4.23 10.42 7.00
N VAL A 15 5.03 9.95 6.06
CA VAL A 15 6.14 9.02 6.33
C VAL A 15 7.18 9.66 7.24
N TYR A 16 7.53 10.93 6.97
CA TYR A 16 8.44 11.69 7.82
C TYR A 16 7.89 11.86 9.23
N THR A 17 6.61 12.24 9.34
CA THR A 17 5.95 12.51 10.62
C THR A 17 5.84 11.23 11.45
N ILE A 18 5.41 10.13 10.86
CA ILE A 18 5.31 8.84 11.54
C ILE A 18 6.68 8.43 12.08
N LYS A 19 7.70 8.42 11.24
CA LYS A 19 9.05 7.97 11.63
C LYS A 19 9.72 8.85 12.69
N LYS A 20 9.40 10.15 12.74
CA LYS A 20 10.06 11.08 13.65
C LYS A 20 9.27 11.46 14.89
N HIS A 21 7.95 11.44 14.81
CA HIS A 21 7.13 12.12 15.82
C HIS A 21 6.01 11.24 16.39
N LEU A 22 5.65 10.12 15.75
CA LEU A 22 4.59 9.26 16.26
C LEU A 22 5.17 8.00 16.89
N THR A 23 5.23 7.99 18.22
CA THR A 23 5.55 6.78 18.98
C THR A 23 4.37 5.82 18.95
N GLY A 24 4.62 4.54 18.69
CA GLY A 24 3.56 3.51 18.62
C GLY A 24 2.89 3.39 17.23
N MET A 25 3.43 4.09 16.20
CA MET A 25 3.03 3.89 14.82
C MET A 25 4.23 3.58 13.95
N GLU A 26 4.14 2.49 13.19
CA GLU A 26 5.14 2.07 12.21
C GLU A 26 4.57 2.17 10.81
N ILE A 27 5.43 2.36 9.82
CA ILE A 27 5.05 2.47 8.41
C ILE A 27 6.06 1.75 7.52
N MET A 28 5.54 1.00 6.54
CA MET A 28 6.32 0.39 5.47
C MET A 28 5.65 0.63 4.12
N GLN A 29 6.47 0.96 3.11
CA GLN A 29 6.01 1.25 1.75
C GLN A 29 6.37 0.10 0.82
N PHE A 30 5.45 -0.26 -0.08
CA PHE A 30 5.62 -1.26 -1.11
C PHE A 30 5.30 -0.63 -2.47
N SER A 31 6.34 -0.35 -3.24
CA SER A 31 6.28 0.31 -4.54
C SER A 31 7.24 -0.30 -5.52
N VAL A 32 7.14 0.09 -6.77
CA VAL A 32 8.08 -0.28 -7.84
C VAL A 32 9.52 0.08 -7.48
N ASP A 33 9.76 1.23 -6.84
CA ASP A 33 11.10 1.64 -6.43
C ASP A 33 11.71 0.68 -5.41
N ALA A 34 10.92 0.20 -4.44
CA ALA A 34 11.37 -0.77 -3.45
C ALA A 34 11.73 -2.14 -4.09
N VAL A 35 10.99 -2.55 -5.12
CA VAL A 35 11.29 -3.76 -5.90
C VAL A 35 12.59 -3.57 -6.70
N ASN A 36 12.75 -2.40 -7.36
CA ASN A 36 13.95 -2.06 -8.11
C ASN A 36 15.22 -2.08 -7.24
N GLU A 37 15.17 -1.47 -6.06
CA GLU A 37 16.30 -1.47 -5.13
C GLU A 37 16.70 -2.89 -4.70
N LYS A 38 15.72 -3.75 -4.45
CA LYS A 38 15.98 -5.16 -4.12
C LYS A 38 16.60 -5.92 -5.28
N GLN A 39 16.12 -5.68 -6.50
CA GLN A 39 16.67 -6.31 -7.71
C GLN A 39 18.08 -5.85 -8.01
N GLN A 40 18.38 -4.53 -7.93
CA GLN A 40 19.73 -4.00 -8.11
C GLN A 40 20.72 -4.62 -7.12
N LYS A 41 20.31 -4.84 -5.86
CA LYS A 41 21.15 -5.54 -4.88
C LYS A 41 21.39 -7.00 -5.26
N LEU A 42 20.42 -7.69 -5.84
CA LEU A 42 20.56 -9.07 -6.31
C LEU A 42 21.43 -9.17 -7.57
N GLU A 43 21.33 -8.19 -8.49
CA GLU A 43 22.17 -8.14 -9.71
C GLU A 43 23.67 -7.97 -9.41
N GLN A 44 24.02 -7.30 -8.29
CA GLN A 44 25.43 -7.18 -7.85
C GLN A 44 26.08 -8.53 -7.50
N PHE A 45 25.27 -9.56 -7.23
CA PHE A 45 25.73 -10.91 -6.89
C PHE A 45 25.59 -11.92 -8.04
N ARG A 46 25.14 -11.48 -9.23
CA ARG A 46 24.94 -12.35 -10.41
C ARG A 46 26.06 -12.20 -11.43
N ASP A 47 26.41 -13.33 -12.07
CA ASP A 47 27.29 -13.34 -13.24
C ASP A 47 26.67 -12.58 -14.42
N LYS A 48 27.52 -11.80 -15.12
CA LYS A 48 27.16 -10.92 -16.24
C LYS A 48 26.59 -11.73 -17.41
N GLY A 49 25.27 -11.84 -17.54
CA GLY A 49 24.73 -12.55 -18.70
C GLY A 49 23.25 -12.38 -19.05
N SER A 50 22.37 -12.02 -18.15
CA SER A 50 20.95 -11.83 -18.51
C SER A 50 20.40 -10.52 -17.97
N LYS A 51 20.09 -9.59 -18.88
CA LYS A 51 19.28 -8.41 -18.55
C LYS A 51 17.81 -8.86 -18.49
N PHE A 52 17.25 -8.93 -17.30
CA PHE A 52 15.81 -8.98 -17.15
C PHE A 52 15.28 -7.55 -17.24
N THR A 53 14.57 -7.25 -18.33
CA THR A 53 13.74 -6.04 -18.43
C THR A 53 12.37 -6.41 -17.90
N PHE A 54 12.07 -5.99 -16.68
CA PHE A 54 10.70 -6.14 -16.15
C PHE A 54 9.77 -5.09 -16.76
N ASN A 55 8.57 -5.54 -17.12
CA ASN A 55 7.47 -4.64 -17.46
C ASN A 55 7.06 -3.87 -16.19
N PRO A 56 6.87 -2.53 -16.23
CA PRO A 56 6.39 -1.75 -15.08
C PRO A 56 5.16 -2.34 -14.37
N ASP A 57 4.22 -2.92 -15.13
CA ASP A 57 3.01 -3.55 -14.58
C ASP A 57 3.32 -4.81 -13.77
N GLU A 58 4.33 -5.59 -14.18
CA GLU A 58 4.77 -6.78 -13.43
C GLU A 58 5.44 -6.39 -12.11
N MET A 59 6.19 -5.29 -12.10
CA MET A 59 6.84 -4.76 -10.90
C MET A 59 5.82 -4.19 -9.92
N GLU A 60 4.81 -3.49 -10.41
CA GLU A 60 3.72 -2.99 -9.58
C GLU A 60 2.96 -4.14 -8.92
N LYS A 61 2.71 -5.21 -9.67
CA LYS A 61 2.09 -6.44 -9.16
C LYS A 61 2.97 -7.14 -8.12
N GLU A 62 4.27 -7.28 -8.38
CA GLU A 62 5.20 -7.88 -7.41
C GLU A 62 5.24 -7.09 -6.11
N ALA A 63 5.31 -5.74 -6.19
CA ALA A 63 5.27 -4.87 -5.02
C ALA A 63 3.98 -5.04 -4.22
N ALA A 64 2.82 -5.09 -4.90
CA ALA A 64 1.53 -5.30 -4.26
C ALA A 64 1.46 -6.68 -3.55
N VAL A 65 1.92 -7.73 -4.20
CA VAL A 65 1.95 -9.10 -3.62
C VAL A 65 2.86 -9.13 -2.38
N LEU A 66 4.06 -8.53 -2.45
CA LEU A 66 4.97 -8.46 -1.30
C LEU A 66 4.37 -7.67 -0.15
N GLY A 67 3.73 -6.53 -0.43
CA GLY A 67 3.04 -5.73 0.57
C GLY A 67 1.90 -6.49 1.24
N PHE A 68 1.13 -7.22 0.47
CA PHE A 68 0.03 -8.03 1.00
C PHE A 68 0.51 -9.22 1.83
N GLN A 69 1.58 -9.89 1.42
CA GLN A 69 2.22 -10.93 2.23
C GLN A 69 2.75 -10.38 3.55
N HIS A 70 3.30 -9.16 3.53
CA HIS A 70 3.74 -8.48 4.73
C HIS A 70 2.54 -8.13 5.63
N ALA A 71 1.44 -7.63 5.07
CA ALA A 71 0.20 -7.36 5.80
C ALA A 71 -0.30 -8.59 6.55
N LYS A 72 -0.36 -9.74 5.89
CA LYS A 72 -0.72 -11.02 6.54
C LYS A 72 0.17 -11.35 7.73
N LYS A 73 1.49 -11.13 7.62
CA LYS A 73 2.42 -11.39 8.72
C LYS A 73 2.17 -10.45 9.91
N ILE A 74 1.98 -9.16 9.64
CA ILE A 74 1.73 -8.14 10.67
C ILE A 74 0.41 -8.42 11.41
N ILE A 75 -0.67 -8.71 10.68
CA ILE A 75 -1.97 -9.03 11.26
C ILE A 75 -1.89 -10.30 12.11
N ASN A 76 -1.22 -11.35 11.62
CA ASN A 76 -1.07 -12.62 12.34
C ASN A 76 -0.13 -12.53 13.56
N SER A 77 0.76 -11.52 13.63
CA SER A 77 1.64 -11.34 14.79
C SER A 77 0.87 -10.92 16.04
N LYS A 78 -0.27 -10.24 15.86
CA LYS A 78 -1.10 -9.67 16.95
C LYS A 78 -0.35 -8.64 17.81
N ASP A 79 0.72 -8.06 17.28
CA ASP A 79 1.52 -7.04 17.98
C ASP A 79 0.90 -5.63 17.86
N TYR A 80 -0.13 -5.48 17.01
CA TYR A 80 -0.76 -4.20 16.70
C TYR A 80 -2.28 -4.28 16.83
N ASP A 81 -2.88 -3.26 17.44
CA ASP A 81 -4.33 -3.16 17.60
C ASP A 81 -5.01 -2.73 16.29
N LEU A 82 -4.30 -1.95 15.46
CA LEU A 82 -4.81 -1.41 14.20
C LEU A 82 -3.77 -1.58 13.09
N VAL A 83 -4.20 -2.12 11.97
CA VAL A 83 -3.41 -2.20 10.71
C VAL A 83 -4.11 -1.43 9.61
N ILE A 84 -3.40 -0.46 9.04
CA ILE A 84 -3.86 0.39 7.94
C ILE A 84 -3.26 -0.13 6.63
N LEU A 85 -4.11 -0.49 5.67
CA LEU A 85 -3.73 -0.87 4.31
C LEU A 85 -4.04 0.31 3.37
N ASP A 86 -3.08 1.22 3.23
CA ASP A 86 -3.23 2.44 2.44
C ASP A 86 -3.08 2.14 0.95
N GLU A 87 -4.05 2.57 0.13
CA GLU A 87 -4.23 2.30 -1.31
C GLU A 87 -4.56 0.83 -1.66
N ILE A 88 -5.00 0.00 -0.71
CA ILE A 88 -5.38 -1.39 -1.01
C ILE A 88 -6.58 -1.46 -1.97
N ASN A 89 -7.53 -0.53 -1.90
CA ASN A 89 -8.66 -0.48 -2.83
C ASN A 89 -8.19 -0.23 -4.26
N THR A 90 -7.21 0.66 -4.45
CA THR A 90 -6.59 0.91 -5.76
C THR A 90 -5.81 -0.32 -6.28
N VAL A 91 -5.16 -1.09 -5.39
CA VAL A 91 -4.51 -2.36 -5.73
C VAL A 91 -5.54 -3.38 -6.24
N LEU A 92 -6.71 -3.44 -5.62
CA LEU A 92 -7.80 -4.33 -6.04
C LEU A 92 -8.43 -3.88 -7.36
N ASP A 93 -8.72 -2.59 -7.53
CA ASP A 93 -9.24 -2.03 -8.77
C ASP A 93 -8.33 -2.33 -9.96
N LYS A 94 -7.02 -2.21 -9.78
CA LYS A 94 -6.00 -2.59 -10.77
C LYS A 94 -5.80 -4.11 -10.91
N SER A 95 -6.50 -4.94 -10.17
CA SER A 95 -6.36 -6.40 -10.19
C SER A 95 -4.92 -6.91 -9.94
N LEU A 96 -4.13 -6.19 -9.12
CA LEU A 96 -2.76 -6.55 -8.79
C LEU A 96 -2.67 -7.73 -7.81
N ILE A 97 -3.70 -7.90 -6.97
CA ILE A 97 -3.90 -9.06 -6.12
C ILE A 97 -5.34 -9.57 -6.26
N PRO A 98 -5.60 -10.87 -6.06
CA PRO A 98 -6.96 -11.41 -6.11
C PRO A 98 -7.82 -10.85 -4.96
N ILE A 99 -9.03 -10.39 -5.27
CA ILE A 99 -9.98 -9.91 -4.26
C ILE A 99 -10.28 -10.96 -3.19
N LYS A 100 -10.35 -12.23 -3.60
CA LYS A 100 -10.56 -13.35 -2.68
C LYS A 100 -9.53 -13.37 -1.55
N ASP A 101 -8.27 -13.09 -1.83
CA ASP A 101 -7.20 -13.11 -0.82
C ASP A 101 -7.40 -12.02 0.25
N VAL A 102 -7.96 -10.86 -0.15
CA VAL A 102 -8.29 -9.77 0.78
C VAL A 102 -9.55 -10.08 1.58
N LEU A 103 -10.55 -10.70 0.96
CA LEU A 103 -11.75 -11.17 1.68
C LEU A 103 -11.38 -12.25 2.72
N ASP A 104 -10.53 -13.20 2.37
CA ASP A 104 -10.02 -14.21 3.29
C ASP A 104 -9.25 -13.56 4.47
N LEU A 105 -8.50 -12.47 4.22
CA LEU A 105 -7.84 -11.70 5.26
C LEU A 105 -8.84 -11.01 6.19
N ILE A 106 -9.88 -10.37 5.63
CA ILE A 106 -10.94 -9.74 6.41
C ILE A 106 -11.65 -10.77 7.31
N GLU A 107 -11.89 -11.98 6.82
CA GLU A 107 -12.54 -13.02 7.61
C GLU A 107 -11.66 -13.62 8.71
N SER A 108 -10.35 -13.50 8.57
CA SER A 108 -9.35 -14.11 9.49
C SER A 108 -8.59 -13.11 10.36
N HIS A 109 -8.96 -11.80 10.35
CA HIS A 109 -8.17 -10.75 11.03
C HIS A 109 -8.26 -10.79 12.58
N ASP A 110 -9.17 -11.62 13.12
CA ASP A 110 -9.34 -11.85 14.57
C ASP A 110 -9.64 -10.52 15.33
N ASN A 111 -8.82 -10.11 16.29
CA ASN A 111 -9.03 -8.90 17.11
C ASN A 111 -8.23 -7.67 16.63
N VAL A 112 -7.70 -7.69 15.42
CA VAL A 112 -6.94 -6.55 14.85
C VAL A 112 -7.89 -5.69 14.04
N GLU A 113 -8.03 -4.41 14.37
CA GLU A 113 -8.82 -3.47 13.56
C GLU A 113 -8.14 -3.26 12.19
N LEU A 114 -8.92 -3.35 11.12
CA LEU A 114 -8.45 -3.15 9.75
C LEU A 114 -8.99 -1.85 9.19
N PHE A 115 -8.12 -1.01 8.64
CA PHE A 115 -8.49 0.22 7.97
C PHE A 115 -7.98 0.22 6.52
N PHE A 116 -8.89 0.26 5.56
CA PHE A 116 -8.57 0.25 4.14
C PHE A 116 -8.80 1.63 3.54
N THR A 117 -7.89 2.07 2.69
CA THR A 117 -8.04 3.29 1.90
C THR A 117 -7.83 3.02 0.41
N GLY A 118 -8.13 4.03 -0.38
CA GLY A 118 -7.91 4.02 -1.83
C GLY A 118 -9.15 4.43 -2.60
N ARG A 119 -9.03 4.40 -3.92
CA ARG A 119 -10.12 4.71 -4.84
C ARG A 119 -10.80 3.42 -5.29
N ASP A 120 -12.04 3.58 -5.76
CA ASP A 120 -12.78 2.54 -6.48
C ASP A 120 -12.83 1.20 -5.72
N ALA A 121 -13.16 1.28 -4.41
CA ALA A 121 -13.29 0.10 -3.57
C ALA A 121 -14.31 -0.89 -4.17
N PRO A 122 -13.93 -2.18 -4.37
CA PRO A 122 -14.87 -3.20 -4.84
C PRO A 122 -16.09 -3.33 -3.92
N GLN A 123 -17.26 -3.61 -4.50
CA GLN A 123 -18.51 -3.73 -3.73
C GLN A 123 -18.41 -4.82 -2.67
N GLU A 124 -17.70 -5.90 -2.94
CA GLU A 124 -17.50 -7.02 -2.01
C GLU A 124 -16.74 -6.60 -0.74
N ILE A 125 -15.81 -5.63 -0.87
CA ILE A 125 -15.10 -5.04 0.28
C ILE A 125 -16.03 -4.11 1.07
N ILE A 126 -16.82 -3.30 0.36
CA ILE A 126 -17.81 -2.40 0.96
C ILE A 126 -18.83 -3.21 1.77
N ASP A 127 -19.31 -4.32 1.23
CA ASP A 127 -20.31 -5.19 1.87
C ASP A 127 -19.80 -5.90 3.14
N LYS A 128 -18.47 -6.05 3.27
CA LYS A 128 -17.81 -6.66 4.44
C LYS A 128 -17.41 -5.64 5.50
N ALA A 129 -17.39 -4.36 5.18
CA ALA A 129 -16.93 -3.32 6.08
C ALA A 129 -18.04 -2.92 7.07
N ASP A 130 -17.68 -2.71 8.34
CA ASP A 130 -18.57 -2.17 9.36
C ASP A 130 -18.80 -0.67 9.19
N TYR A 131 -17.80 0.05 8.66
CA TYR A 131 -17.86 1.49 8.41
C TYR A 131 -17.35 1.80 7.00
N VAL A 132 -18.12 2.59 6.26
CA VAL A 132 -17.73 3.06 4.92
C VAL A 132 -17.88 4.57 4.85
N SER A 133 -16.80 5.26 4.46
CA SER A 133 -16.79 6.70 4.22
C SER A 133 -16.38 6.99 2.78
N ILE A 134 -17.18 7.78 2.07
CA ILE A 134 -16.87 8.20 0.70
C ILE A 134 -16.51 9.67 0.70
N ILE A 135 -15.26 9.98 0.30
CA ILE A 135 -14.76 11.33 0.18
C ILE A 135 -14.84 11.78 -1.30
N LYS A 136 -15.66 12.80 -1.57
CA LYS A 136 -15.86 13.36 -2.92
C LYS A 136 -15.11 14.67 -3.07
N ALA A 137 -14.30 14.79 -4.13
CA ALA A 137 -13.65 16.03 -4.52
C ALA A 137 -14.68 16.99 -5.18
N VAL A 138 -15.38 17.77 -4.38
CA VAL A 138 -16.32 18.81 -4.90
C VAL A 138 -15.56 19.90 -5.66
N LYS A 139 -14.37 20.28 -5.17
CA LYS A 139 -13.40 21.16 -5.83
C LYS A 139 -11.99 20.65 -5.53
N HIS A 140 -11.15 20.60 -6.55
CA HIS A 140 -9.76 20.17 -6.37
C HIS A 140 -8.82 21.04 -7.23
N PRO A 141 -7.64 21.46 -6.72
CA PRO A 141 -6.67 22.25 -7.48
C PRO A 141 -6.23 21.61 -8.81
N TRP A 142 -6.14 20.28 -8.85
CA TRP A 142 -5.82 19.52 -10.06
C TRP A 142 -6.78 19.81 -11.23
N GLN A 143 -8.08 20.03 -10.95
CA GLN A 143 -9.07 20.40 -11.97
C GLN A 143 -8.76 21.72 -12.66
N LYS A 144 -7.90 22.54 -12.03
CA LYS A 144 -7.39 23.82 -12.58
C LYS A 144 -5.96 23.70 -13.09
N GLY A 145 -5.43 22.49 -13.26
CA GLY A 145 -4.06 22.25 -13.72
C GLY A 145 -2.97 22.57 -12.69
N ILE A 146 -3.33 22.80 -11.43
CA ILE A 146 -2.37 23.05 -10.35
C ILE A 146 -1.73 21.73 -9.95
N LYS A 147 -0.40 21.64 -10.08
CA LYS A 147 0.37 20.46 -9.68
C LYS A 147 0.48 20.36 -8.16
N ALA A 148 0.75 19.14 -7.68
CA ALA A 148 1.02 18.87 -6.28
C ALA A 148 2.19 19.72 -5.75
N ARG A 149 2.06 20.25 -4.54
CA ARG A 149 3.01 21.18 -3.91
C ARG A 149 3.58 20.57 -2.65
N LYS A 150 4.89 20.77 -2.46
CA LYS A 150 5.59 20.30 -1.26
C LYS A 150 5.02 20.95 0.00
N GLY A 151 4.75 20.16 1.02
CA GLY A 151 4.19 20.61 2.31
C GLY A 151 2.69 20.90 2.29
N ILE A 152 2.01 20.66 1.13
CA ILE A 152 0.55 20.79 1.00
C ILE A 152 -0.06 19.45 0.57
N GLU A 153 0.32 18.94 -0.60
CA GLU A 153 -0.17 17.66 -1.13
C GLU A 153 0.84 16.51 -0.95
N TYR A 154 2.11 16.76 -0.64
CA TYR A 154 3.13 15.75 -0.34
C TYR A 154 4.26 16.29 0.57
#